data_4546cec53649719d70f0988c65eefc29
#
_entry.id   4546cec53649719d70f0988c65eefc29
#
_cell.length_a   1.000
_cell.length_b   1.000
_cell.length_c   1.000
_cell.angle_alpha   90.00
_cell.angle_beta   90.00
_cell.angle_gamma   90.00
#
_symmetry.space_group_name_H-M   'P 1'
#
loop_
_entity.id
_entity.type
_entity.pdbx_description
1 polymer ?
#
loop_
_entity_poly.entity_id
_entity_poly.type
_entity_poly.pdbx_seq_one_letter_code
_entity_poly.pdbx_strand_id
1 'polypeptide(L)'
;MTTEAQAAAPREHPWRMPANWWTRNRRYFLYVVREFTVVPIAAWLLWLLVEIKRADGGPAHYYPPSSAAFVVFSVIVLLFSLYHSFTFLSLAGVIIHVKVLDRPLPSQLIVLAQFALWAVASVVVGFVLIWFAR
;
A
#
# COMPACT_ATOMS: atom_id res chain seq x y z
N MET A 1 -32.77 -15.00 52.71
CA MET A 1 -32.95 -13.82 51.86
C MET A 1 -31.74 -13.75 50.94
N THR A 2 -31.84 -14.36 49.77
CA THR A 2 -30.78 -14.38 48.73
C THR A 2 -31.03 -13.17 47.84
N THR A 3 -30.17 -12.18 47.96
CA THR A 3 -30.13 -11.02 47.07
C THR A 3 -29.68 -11.50 45.71
N GLU A 4 -30.59 -11.77 44.79
CA GLU A 4 -30.26 -11.98 43.38
C GLU A 4 -29.55 -10.73 42.87
N ALA A 5 -28.26 -10.85 42.57
CA ALA A 5 -27.50 -9.83 41.92
C ALA A 5 -28.17 -9.60 40.55
N GLN A 6 -28.91 -8.52 40.43
CA GLN A 6 -29.56 -8.07 39.21
C GLN A 6 -28.45 -7.85 38.16
N ALA A 7 -28.29 -8.85 37.31
CA ALA A 7 -27.31 -8.77 36.20
C ALA A 7 -27.66 -7.51 35.39
N ALA A 8 -26.80 -6.51 35.46
CA ALA A 8 -26.94 -5.29 34.70
C ALA A 8 -27.03 -5.63 33.19
N ALA A 9 -28.15 -5.26 32.59
CA ALA A 9 -28.34 -5.47 31.15
C ALA A 9 -27.13 -4.91 30.37
N PRO A 10 -26.65 -5.62 29.36
CA PRO A 10 -25.54 -5.14 28.57
C PRO A 10 -25.89 -3.77 28.02
N ARG A 11 -25.07 -2.76 28.34
CA ARG A 11 -25.25 -1.41 27.82
C ARG A 11 -25.06 -1.48 26.30
N GLU A 12 -26.16 -1.48 25.56
CA GLU A 12 -26.15 -1.26 24.13
C GLU A 12 -25.47 0.10 23.88
N HIS A 13 -24.30 0.05 23.28
CA HIS A 13 -23.58 1.26 22.89
C HIS A 13 -24.09 1.68 21.50
N PRO A 14 -25.01 2.64 21.39
CA PRO A 14 -25.61 3.04 20.12
C PRO A 14 -24.62 3.90 19.31
N TRP A 15 -23.39 3.42 19.19
CA TRP A 15 -22.35 4.16 18.47
C TRP A 15 -22.46 3.88 16.96
N ARG A 16 -23.16 4.77 16.27
CA ARG A 16 -23.15 4.78 14.78
C ARG A 16 -22.03 5.68 14.31
N MET A 17 -21.07 5.09 13.61
CA MET A 17 -20.00 5.85 12.97
C MET A 17 -20.63 6.75 11.90
N PRO A 18 -20.46 8.08 11.95
CA PRO A 18 -21.03 8.97 10.94
C PRO A 18 -20.37 8.69 9.59
N ALA A 19 -21.14 8.79 8.49
CA ALA A 19 -20.64 8.48 7.13
C ALA A 19 -19.40 9.29 6.71
N ASN A 20 -19.22 10.47 7.31
CA ASN A 20 -18.10 11.37 7.06
C ASN A 20 -16.97 11.29 8.11
N TRP A 21 -16.86 10.18 8.85
CA TRP A 21 -15.87 10.01 9.93
C TRP A 21 -14.43 10.26 9.45
N TRP A 22 -14.10 9.85 8.24
CA TRP A 22 -12.78 9.94 7.64
C TRP A 22 -12.36 11.38 7.29
N THR A 23 -13.31 12.30 7.07
CA THR A 23 -13.02 13.71 6.77
C THR A 23 -12.79 14.57 8.03
N ARG A 24 -13.21 14.07 9.21
CA ARG A 24 -13.14 14.81 10.47
C ARG A 24 -11.74 14.93 11.06
N ASN A 25 -10.83 14.03 10.68
CA ASN A 25 -9.47 14.00 11.20
C ASN A 25 -8.48 13.76 10.07
N ARG A 26 -7.43 14.60 10.01
CA ARG A 26 -6.36 14.48 9.00
C ARG A 26 -5.74 13.08 8.95
N ARG A 27 -5.58 12.39 10.10
CA ARG A 27 -5.00 11.05 10.14
C ARG A 27 -5.90 10.02 9.44
N TYR A 28 -7.21 10.10 9.67
CA TYR A 28 -8.16 9.22 8.99
C TYR A 28 -8.27 9.53 7.51
N PHE A 29 -8.24 10.82 7.14
CA PHE A 29 -8.22 11.22 5.75
C PHE A 29 -7.00 10.66 5.02
N LEU A 30 -5.79 10.82 5.55
CA LEU A 30 -4.57 10.28 4.95
C LEU A 30 -4.57 8.75 4.88
N TYR A 31 -5.16 8.08 5.87
CA TYR A 31 -5.36 6.64 5.84
C TYR A 31 -6.25 6.21 4.67
N VAL A 32 -7.40 6.84 4.49
CA VAL A 32 -8.32 6.55 3.39
C VAL A 32 -7.66 6.87 2.04
N VAL A 33 -6.97 8.00 1.92
CA VAL A 33 -6.20 8.34 0.70
C VAL A 33 -5.19 7.24 0.37
N ARG A 34 -4.46 6.73 1.35
CA ARG A 34 -3.53 5.61 1.16
C ARG A 34 -4.23 4.37 0.60
N GLU A 35 -5.36 3.99 1.17
CA GLU A 35 -6.11 2.82 0.68
C GLU A 35 -6.59 3.02 -0.78
N PHE A 36 -7.03 4.23 -1.12
CA PHE A 36 -7.42 4.55 -2.51
C PHE A 36 -6.27 4.50 -3.52
N THR A 37 -5.02 4.68 -3.10
CA THR A 37 -3.87 4.59 -4.01
C THR A 37 -3.68 3.20 -4.62
N VAL A 38 -4.22 2.16 -3.99
CA VAL A 38 -4.15 0.77 -4.50
C VAL A 38 -4.96 0.62 -5.79
N VAL A 39 -6.06 1.36 -5.95
CA VAL A 39 -6.96 1.22 -7.10
C VAL A 39 -6.26 1.56 -8.43
N PRO A 40 -5.63 2.74 -8.61
CA PRO A 40 -4.92 3.04 -9.85
C PRO A 40 -3.69 2.13 -10.06
N ILE A 41 -3.02 1.67 -8.99
CA ILE A 41 -1.91 0.73 -9.08
C ILE A 41 -2.42 -0.61 -9.64
N ALA A 42 -3.51 -1.14 -9.09
CA ALA A 42 -4.12 -2.39 -9.57
C ALA A 42 -4.61 -2.26 -11.03
N ALA A 43 -5.24 -1.15 -11.38
CA ALA A 43 -5.68 -0.88 -12.75
C ALA A 43 -4.51 -0.85 -13.74
N TRP A 44 -3.40 -0.22 -13.36
CA TRP A 44 -2.20 -0.17 -14.18
C TRP A 44 -1.56 -1.54 -14.34
N LEU A 45 -1.47 -2.35 -13.28
CA LEU A 45 -0.96 -3.71 -13.35
C LEU A 45 -1.81 -4.61 -14.24
N LEU A 46 -3.14 -4.51 -14.14
CA LEU A 46 -4.05 -5.25 -15.01
C LEU A 46 -3.87 -4.84 -16.48
N TRP A 47 -3.75 -3.53 -16.73
CA TRP A 47 -3.47 -3.05 -18.07
C TRP A 47 -2.13 -3.57 -18.59
N LEU A 48 -1.06 -3.51 -17.78
CA LEU A 48 0.24 -4.04 -18.13
C LEU A 48 0.18 -5.53 -18.51
N LEU A 49 -0.56 -6.34 -17.75
CA LEU A 49 -0.75 -7.77 -18.08
C LEU A 49 -1.44 -7.97 -19.44
N VAL A 50 -2.45 -7.14 -19.75
CA VAL A 50 -3.11 -7.17 -21.04
C VAL A 50 -2.15 -6.78 -22.16
N GLU A 51 -1.33 -5.74 -21.98
CA GLU A 51 -0.36 -5.30 -22.97
C GLU A 51 0.76 -6.33 -23.21
N ILE A 52 1.24 -6.99 -22.16
CA ILE A 52 2.20 -8.10 -22.26
C ILE A 52 1.61 -9.24 -23.12
N LYS A 53 0.33 -9.60 -22.86
CA LYS A 53 -0.34 -10.62 -23.67
C LYS A 53 -0.55 -10.19 -25.12
N ARG A 54 -0.81 -8.92 -25.37
CA ARG A 54 -0.94 -8.37 -26.74
C ARG A 54 0.40 -8.32 -27.49
N ALA A 55 1.49 -8.15 -26.77
CA ALA A 55 2.83 -8.11 -27.37
C ALA A 55 3.21 -9.41 -28.09
N ASP A 56 2.61 -10.55 -27.72
CA ASP A 56 2.77 -11.82 -28.44
C ASP A 56 2.28 -11.74 -29.89
N GLY A 57 1.33 -10.84 -30.18
CA GLY A 57 0.81 -10.59 -31.54
C GLY A 57 1.67 -9.65 -32.39
N GLY A 58 2.76 -9.11 -31.83
CA GLY A 58 3.65 -8.17 -32.50
C GLY A 58 3.32 -6.69 -32.23
N PRO A 59 4.16 -5.76 -32.73
CA PRO A 59 4.13 -4.32 -32.38
C PRO A 59 2.83 -3.59 -32.71
N ALA A 60 2.04 -4.09 -33.66
CA ALA A 60 0.77 -3.48 -34.04
C ALA A 60 -0.38 -3.77 -33.05
N HIS A 61 -0.19 -4.68 -32.10
CA HIS A 61 -1.24 -5.17 -31.23
C HIS A 61 -1.24 -4.56 -29.83
N TYR A 62 -0.13 -3.98 -29.38
CA TYR A 62 -0.05 -3.34 -28.07
C TYR A 62 -0.04 -1.81 -28.17
N TYR A 63 -0.42 -1.17 -27.07
CA TYR A 63 -0.50 0.29 -27.01
C TYR A 63 0.91 0.90 -27.00
N PRO A 64 1.18 1.94 -27.80
CA PRO A 64 2.52 2.53 -27.87
C PRO A 64 2.98 3.06 -26.51
N PRO A 65 4.10 2.57 -25.93
CA PRO A 65 4.59 3.03 -24.64
C PRO A 65 5.06 4.48 -24.64
N SER A 66 5.32 5.05 -25.82
CA SER A 66 5.67 6.46 -26.00
C SER A 66 4.48 7.41 -26.08
N SER A 67 3.24 6.90 -26.05
CA SER A 67 2.06 7.76 -26.10
C SER A 67 1.95 8.61 -24.85
N ALA A 68 1.54 9.88 -25.02
CA ALA A 68 1.38 10.82 -23.90
C ALA A 68 0.43 10.28 -22.83
N ALA A 69 -0.66 9.62 -23.21
CA ALA A 69 -1.61 9.06 -22.28
C ALA A 69 -0.99 7.95 -21.41
N PHE A 70 -0.21 7.04 -22.02
CA PHE A 70 0.50 5.99 -21.28
C PHE A 70 1.51 6.57 -20.30
N VAL A 71 2.33 7.52 -20.75
CA VAL A 71 3.36 8.16 -19.92
C VAL A 71 2.73 8.90 -18.74
N VAL A 72 1.72 9.74 -18.99
CA VAL A 72 1.05 10.51 -17.92
C VAL A 72 0.40 9.58 -16.91
N PHE A 73 -0.33 8.55 -17.35
CA PHE A 73 -0.94 7.59 -16.45
C PHE A 73 0.10 6.83 -15.63
N SER A 74 1.19 6.38 -16.26
CA SER A 74 2.29 5.69 -15.56
C SER A 74 2.98 6.57 -14.52
N VAL A 75 3.18 7.86 -14.81
CA VAL A 75 3.73 8.82 -13.83
C VAL A 75 2.80 9.01 -12.65
N ILE A 76 1.50 9.13 -12.87
CA ILE A 76 0.49 9.25 -11.80
C ILE A 76 0.52 8.00 -10.91
N VAL A 77 0.51 6.82 -11.53
CA VAL A 77 0.56 5.54 -10.80
C VAL A 77 1.88 5.39 -10.03
N LEU A 78 3.00 5.81 -10.61
CA LEU A 78 4.29 5.81 -9.92
C LEU A 78 4.25 6.67 -8.64
N LEU A 79 3.68 7.88 -8.72
CA LEU A 79 3.54 8.75 -7.55
C LEU A 79 2.66 8.11 -6.46
N PHE A 80 1.55 7.48 -6.85
CA PHE A 80 0.71 6.75 -5.91
C PHE A 80 1.42 5.53 -5.31
N SER A 81 2.19 4.81 -6.11
CA SER A 81 2.98 3.67 -5.65
C SER A 81 4.06 4.08 -4.64
N LEU A 82 4.77 5.18 -4.90
CA LEU A 82 5.76 5.73 -3.98
C LEU A 82 5.12 6.17 -2.67
N TYR A 83 4.00 6.89 -2.74
CA TYR A 83 3.26 7.31 -1.54
C TYR A 83 2.76 6.10 -0.74
N HIS A 84 2.18 5.10 -1.41
CA HIS A 84 1.71 3.88 -0.78
C HIS A 84 2.85 3.13 -0.08
N SER A 85 3.96 2.89 -0.78
CA SER A 85 5.13 2.20 -0.23
C SER A 85 5.72 2.95 0.96
N PHE A 86 5.90 4.27 0.83
CA PHE A 86 6.43 5.10 1.92
C PHE A 86 5.57 5.02 3.18
N THR A 87 4.26 5.20 3.04
CA THR A 87 3.35 5.17 4.18
C THR A 87 3.20 3.78 4.79
N PHE A 88 3.23 2.73 3.97
CA PHE A 88 3.15 1.34 4.42
C PHE A 88 4.42 0.93 5.19
N LEU A 89 5.61 1.17 4.63
CA LEU A 89 6.88 0.83 5.28
C LEU A 89 7.09 1.63 6.58
N SER A 90 6.66 2.89 6.62
CA SER A 90 6.71 3.70 7.84
C SER A 90 5.81 3.14 8.94
N LEU A 91 4.64 2.60 8.59
CA LEU A 91 3.70 2.01 9.55
C LEU A 91 4.21 0.68 10.11
N ALA A 92 4.98 -0.08 9.35
CA ALA A 92 5.49 -1.37 9.76
C ALA A 92 6.36 -1.29 11.01
N GLY A 93 7.15 -0.23 11.20
CA GLY A 93 7.93 -0.01 12.42
C GLY A 93 7.09 0.23 13.68
N VAL A 94 5.82 0.61 13.52
CA VAL A 94 4.88 0.80 14.65
C VAL A 94 4.20 -0.53 15.01
N ILE A 95 3.95 -1.37 14.00
CA ILE A 95 3.19 -2.62 14.17
C ILE A 95 4.11 -3.77 14.57
N ILE A 96 5.31 -3.84 13.98
CA ILE A 96 6.23 -4.95 14.16
C ILE A 96 7.08 -4.72 15.40
N HIS A 97 6.88 -5.54 16.42
CA HIS A 97 7.70 -5.55 17.62
C HIS A 97 8.66 -6.74 17.57
N VAL A 98 9.91 -6.48 17.21
CA VAL A 98 10.98 -7.51 17.19
C VAL A 98 11.81 -7.41 18.46
N LYS A 99 12.04 -8.54 19.10
CA LYS A 99 12.98 -8.67 20.23
C LYS A 99 14.21 -9.46 19.76
N VAL A 100 15.37 -8.95 20.04
CA VAL A 100 16.65 -9.66 19.83
C VAL A 100 17.36 -9.75 21.19
N LEU A 101 17.68 -10.99 21.62
CA LEU A 101 18.29 -11.25 22.94
C LEU A 101 17.49 -10.60 24.09
N ASP A 102 16.16 -10.76 24.11
CA ASP A 102 15.21 -10.19 25.08
C ASP A 102 15.16 -8.64 25.14
N ARG A 103 15.85 -7.95 24.24
CA ARG A 103 15.78 -6.49 24.10
C ARG A 103 14.90 -6.08 22.94
N PRO A 104 13.94 -5.17 23.13
CA PRO A 104 13.13 -4.67 22.03
C PRO A 104 14.00 -3.84 21.07
N LEU A 105 13.93 -4.13 19.77
CA LEU A 105 14.55 -3.31 18.74
C LEU A 105 13.81 -1.97 18.63
N PRO A 106 14.54 -0.85 18.51
CA PRO A 106 13.92 0.44 18.26
C PRO A 106 13.17 0.42 16.90
N SER A 107 11.94 0.93 16.89
CA SER A 107 11.08 0.97 15.70
C SER A 107 11.74 1.62 14.49
N GLN A 108 12.61 2.61 14.71
CA GLN A 108 13.35 3.30 13.65
C GLN A 108 14.29 2.36 12.88
N LEU A 109 14.94 1.40 13.54
CA LEU A 109 15.79 0.41 12.87
C LEU A 109 14.97 -0.53 12.00
N ILE A 110 13.78 -0.91 12.46
CA ILE A 110 12.87 -1.77 11.69
C ILE A 110 12.43 -1.03 10.42
N VAL A 111 12.03 0.23 10.53
CA VAL A 111 11.65 1.07 9.40
C VAL A 111 12.82 1.23 8.42
N LEU A 112 14.01 1.57 8.93
CA LEU A 112 15.21 1.74 8.10
C LEU A 112 15.56 0.46 7.34
N ALA A 113 15.54 -0.69 8.00
CA ALA A 113 15.81 -1.99 7.38
C ALA A 113 14.82 -2.30 6.25
N GLN A 114 13.54 -1.98 6.44
CA GLN A 114 12.53 -2.19 5.41
C GLN A 114 12.71 -1.27 4.20
N PHE A 115 13.03 0.00 4.42
CA PHE A 115 13.35 0.92 3.31
C PHE A 115 14.60 0.49 2.57
N ALA A 116 15.64 0.04 3.28
CA ALA A 116 16.85 -0.48 2.65
C ALA A 116 16.56 -1.73 1.81
N LEU A 117 15.79 -2.69 2.35
CA LEU A 117 15.38 -3.88 1.63
C LEU A 117 14.55 -3.54 0.38
N TRP A 118 13.61 -2.62 0.52
CA TRP A 118 12.78 -2.16 -0.60
C TRP A 118 13.62 -1.51 -1.70
N ALA A 119 14.58 -0.64 -1.34
CA ALA A 119 15.47 0.01 -2.29
C ALA A 119 16.36 -1.02 -3.01
N VAL A 120 16.98 -1.95 -2.28
CA VAL A 120 17.80 -3.02 -2.87
C VAL A 120 16.97 -3.89 -3.81
N ALA A 121 15.79 -4.33 -3.38
CA ALA A 121 14.90 -5.14 -4.21
C ALA A 121 14.49 -4.40 -5.49
N SER A 122 14.18 -3.10 -5.39
CA SER A 122 13.84 -2.27 -6.55
C SER A 122 14.99 -2.16 -7.55
N VAL A 123 16.22 -1.97 -7.06
CA VAL A 123 17.42 -1.92 -7.91
C VAL A 123 17.67 -3.26 -8.59
N VAL A 124 17.57 -4.37 -7.83
CA VAL A 124 17.76 -5.72 -8.38
C VAL A 124 16.75 -6.02 -9.48
N VAL A 125 15.45 -5.76 -9.21
CA VAL A 125 14.39 -5.98 -10.21
C VAL A 125 14.61 -5.10 -11.43
N GLY A 126 14.92 -3.82 -11.24
CA GLY A 126 15.22 -2.90 -12.34
C GLY A 126 16.41 -3.38 -13.19
N PHE A 127 17.49 -3.82 -12.54
CA PHE A 127 18.65 -4.37 -13.24
C PHE A 127 18.30 -5.62 -14.04
N VAL A 128 17.57 -6.57 -13.44
CA VAL A 128 17.12 -7.80 -14.11
C VAL A 128 16.27 -7.47 -15.34
N LEU A 129 15.29 -6.58 -15.21
CA LEU A 129 14.42 -6.18 -16.31
C LEU A 129 15.22 -5.53 -17.46
N ILE A 130 16.18 -4.64 -17.16
CA ILE A 130 17.02 -4.01 -18.17
C ILE A 130 17.95 -5.04 -18.83
N TRP A 131 18.46 -6.00 -18.05
CA TRP A 131 19.34 -7.05 -18.59
C TRP A 131 18.62 -7.94 -19.59
N PHE A 132 17.40 -8.37 -19.29
CA PHE A 132 16.59 -9.21 -20.18
C PHE A 132 15.95 -8.44 -21.34
N ALA A 133 15.88 -7.12 -21.28
CA ALA A 133 15.36 -6.27 -22.35
C ALA A 133 16.41 -5.91 -23.42
N ARG A 134 17.67 -6.29 -23.23
CA ARG A 134 18.77 -6.10 -24.19
C ARG A 134 18.91 -7.28 -25.14
#